data_977f8f52b23693d21a53b263b6382e23
#
_entry.id   977f8f52b23693d21a53b263b6382e23
#
_cell.length_a   1.000
_cell.length_b   1.000
_cell.length_c   1.000
_cell.angle_alpha   90.00
_cell.angle_beta   90.00
_cell.angle_gamma   90.00
#
_symmetry.space_group_name_H-M   'P 1'
#
loop_
_entity.id
_entity.type
_entity.pdbx_description
1 polymer ?
#
loop_
_entity_poly.entity_id
_entity_poly.type
_entity_poly.pdbx_seq_one_letter_code
_entity_poly.pdbx_strand_id
1 'polypeptide(L)'
;MKPAAYYNEIEPFAAQWLRNLIAGGHIAPGEVDERSIEDVTPDDLRGFTQCHFFAGIGVWSHSLRLAGWPDDKPVWTGSCPCQPFSAAGKGDGFADERHLWPHFFHLISERRPQHVFGEQVASGNANTWFDLVQADLEGMEY
;
A
#
# COMPACT_ATOMS: atom_id res chain seq x y z
N MET A 1 -21.86 -0.45 10.11
CA MET A 1 -20.63 -1.22 10.32
C MET A 1 -19.63 -0.89 9.20
N LYS A 2 -18.40 -0.54 9.53
CA LYS A 2 -17.41 -0.26 8.50
C LYS A 2 -17.00 -1.55 7.78
N PRO A 3 -16.75 -1.48 6.46
CA PRO A 3 -16.16 -2.60 5.72
C PRO A 3 -14.80 -2.99 6.30
N ALA A 4 -14.37 -4.24 6.09
CA ALA A 4 -13.12 -4.74 6.64
C ALA A 4 -11.89 -4.05 6.06
N ALA A 5 -11.91 -3.70 4.76
CA ALA A 5 -10.73 -3.25 4.05
C ALA A 5 -10.85 -1.84 3.47
N TYR A 6 -9.69 -1.18 3.40
CA TYR A 6 -9.50 0.10 2.72
C TYR A 6 -8.51 -0.13 1.57
N TYR A 7 -8.84 0.35 0.40
CA TYR A 7 -8.00 0.24 -0.79
C TYR A 7 -7.72 1.64 -1.33
N ASN A 8 -6.44 2.02 -1.39
CA ASN A 8 -6.04 3.28 -1.99
C ASN A 8 -5.42 3.00 -3.37
N GLU A 9 -6.04 3.52 -4.42
CA GLU A 9 -5.58 3.35 -5.78
C GLU A 9 -5.96 4.59 -6.60
N ILE A 10 -4.96 5.30 -7.11
CA ILE A 10 -5.18 6.56 -7.83
C ILE A 10 -5.63 6.38 -9.28
N GLU A 11 -5.32 5.23 -9.89
CA GLU A 11 -5.65 4.97 -11.28
C GLU A 11 -7.11 4.54 -11.40
N PRO A 12 -7.96 5.30 -12.15
CA PRO A 12 -9.42 5.06 -12.16
C PRO A 12 -9.82 3.68 -12.67
N PHE A 13 -9.13 3.13 -13.67
CA PHE A 13 -9.43 1.80 -14.19
C PHE A 13 -9.17 0.72 -13.14
N ALA A 14 -8.02 0.78 -12.48
CA ALA A 14 -7.69 -0.17 -11.41
C ALA A 14 -8.65 -0.02 -10.22
N ALA A 15 -9.00 1.20 -9.86
CA ALA A 15 -9.97 1.44 -8.78
C ALA A 15 -11.33 0.82 -9.10
N GLN A 16 -11.80 0.96 -10.34
CA GLN A 16 -13.07 0.33 -10.73
C GLN A 16 -12.96 -1.20 -10.74
N TRP A 17 -11.82 -1.73 -11.14
CA TRP A 17 -11.57 -3.17 -11.08
C TRP A 17 -11.64 -3.69 -9.63
N LEU A 18 -11.07 -2.94 -8.68
CA LEU A 18 -11.18 -3.28 -7.26
C LEU A 18 -12.66 -3.34 -6.81
N ARG A 19 -13.46 -2.36 -7.21
CA ARG A 19 -14.90 -2.36 -6.88
C ARG A 19 -15.60 -3.57 -7.45
N ASN A 20 -15.26 -3.97 -8.66
CA ASN A 20 -15.84 -5.16 -9.29
C ASN A 20 -15.44 -6.44 -8.55
N LEU A 21 -14.19 -6.55 -8.11
CA LEU A 21 -13.72 -7.70 -7.34
C LEU A 21 -14.38 -7.78 -5.96
N ILE A 22 -14.59 -6.64 -5.31
CA ILE A 22 -15.31 -6.58 -4.05
C ILE A 22 -16.74 -7.06 -4.25
N ALA A 23 -17.43 -6.55 -5.26
CA ALA A 23 -18.83 -6.93 -5.56
C ALA A 23 -18.95 -8.41 -5.88
N GLY A 24 -17.94 -8.98 -6.55
CA GLY A 24 -17.91 -10.41 -6.87
C GLY A 24 -17.47 -11.32 -5.73
N GLY A 25 -17.05 -10.75 -4.59
CA GLY A 25 -16.60 -11.54 -3.43
C GLY A 25 -15.21 -12.13 -3.58
N HIS A 26 -14.38 -11.60 -4.48
CA HIS A 26 -13.04 -12.13 -4.75
C HIS A 26 -11.96 -11.58 -3.82
N ILE A 27 -12.18 -10.41 -3.26
CA ILE A 27 -11.29 -9.77 -2.29
C ILE A 27 -12.09 -9.28 -1.09
N ALA A 28 -11.42 -8.90 -0.01
CA ALA A 28 -12.07 -8.45 1.21
C ALA A 28 -13.02 -7.28 0.93
N PRO A 29 -14.24 -7.29 1.48
CA PRO A 29 -15.19 -6.19 1.29
C PRO A 29 -14.60 -4.90 1.86
N GLY A 30 -14.78 -3.80 1.14
CA GLY A 30 -14.12 -2.57 1.54
C GLY A 30 -14.52 -1.35 0.74
N GLU A 31 -13.83 -0.26 1.04
CA GLU A 31 -13.97 1.01 0.36
C GLU A 31 -12.75 1.26 -0.53
N VAL A 32 -12.99 1.83 -1.72
CA VAL A 32 -11.94 2.19 -2.66
C VAL A 32 -11.82 3.70 -2.69
N ASP A 33 -10.61 4.18 -2.43
CA ASP A 33 -10.27 5.61 -2.39
C ASP A 33 -9.33 5.92 -3.56
N GLU A 34 -9.78 6.78 -4.46
CA GLU A 34 -9.03 7.15 -5.67
C GLU A 34 -8.12 8.35 -5.48
N ARG A 35 -8.03 8.90 -4.27
CA ARG A 35 -7.13 10.02 -4.00
C ARG A 35 -5.67 9.57 -4.05
N SER A 36 -4.77 10.52 -4.31
CA SER A 36 -3.34 10.26 -4.09
C SER A 36 -3.11 9.91 -2.61
N ILE A 37 -2.14 9.05 -2.33
CA ILE A 37 -1.75 8.76 -0.94
C ILE A 37 -1.35 10.05 -0.19
N GLU A 38 -0.88 11.06 -0.92
CA GLU A 38 -0.52 12.36 -0.35
C GLU A 38 -1.71 13.05 0.36
N ASP A 39 -2.91 12.76 -0.10
CA ASP A 39 -4.14 13.37 0.42
C ASP A 39 -4.85 12.51 1.49
N VAL A 40 -4.36 11.31 1.73
CA VAL A 40 -4.94 10.41 2.73
C VAL A 40 -4.42 10.78 4.12
N THR A 41 -5.33 10.94 5.07
CA THR A 41 -4.97 11.28 6.45
C THR A 41 -5.02 10.04 7.35
N PRO A 42 -4.31 10.03 8.49
CA PRO A 42 -4.42 8.93 9.45
C PRO A 42 -5.86 8.68 9.92
N ASP A 43 -6.66 9.74 10.08
CA ASP A 43 -8.06 9.60 10.48
C ASP A 43 -8.92 8.87 9.46
N ASP A 44 -8.62 9.00 8.17
CA ASP A 44 -9.34 8.31 7.11
C ASP A 44 -9.26 6.79 7.26
N LEU A 45 -8.22 6.29 7.94
CA LEU A 45 -7.94 4.87 8.07
C LEU A 45 -8.55 4.23 9.31
N ARG A 46 -9.20 5.02 10.17
CA ARG A 46 -9.81 4.51 11.40
C ARG A 46 -10.90 3.50 11.10
N GLY A 47 -10.88 2.40 11.84
CA GLY A 47 -11.92 1.39 11.79
C GLY A 47 -11.75 0.36 10.68
N PHE A 48 -10.74 0.49 9.83
CA PHE A 48 -10.42 -0.53 8.84
C PHE A 48 -9.43 -1.53 9.43
N THR A 49 -9.73 -2.80 9.26
CA THR A 49 -8.85 -3.89 9.70
C THR A 49 -7.68 -4.07 8.74
N GLN A 50 -7.94 -3.97 7.45
CA GLN A 50 -6.92 -4.09 6.42
C GLN A 50 -6.83 -2.79 5.63
N CYS A 51 -5.61 -2.33 5.37
CA CYS A 51 -5.37 -1.16 4.52
C CYS A 51 -4.37 -1.54 3.44
N HIS A 52 -4.80 -1.39 2.18
CA HIS A 52 -4.00 -1.73 1.01
C HIS A 52 -3.70 -0.46 0.23
N PHE A 53 -2.42 -0.04 0.25
CA PHE A 53 -1.96 1.15 -0.46
C PHE A 53 -1.30 0.73 -1.77
N PHE A 54 -1.41 1.58 -2.79
CA PHE A 54 -0.98 1.23 -4.14
C PHE A 54 -1.61 -0.09 -4.57
N ALA A 55 -2.91 -0.19 -4.37
CA ALA A 55 -3.60 -1.47 -4.36
C ALA A 55 -3.68 -2.18 -5.72
N GLY A 56 -3.53 -1.43 -6.81
CA GLY A 56 -3.57 -2.00 -8.15
C GLY A 56 -4.87 -2.73 -8.42
N ILE A 57 -4.77 -3.99 -8.78
CA ILE A 57 -5.93 -4.85 -9.05
C ILE A 57 -6.21 -5.84 -7.92
N GLY A 58 -5.79 -5.51 -6.70
CA GLY A 58 -6.18 -6.27 -5.51
C GLY A 58 -5.39 -7.56 -5.25
N VAL A 59 -4.20 -7.68 -5.79
CA VAL A 59 -3.38 -8.90 -5.66
C VAL A 59 -3.06 -9.22 -4.20
N TRP A 60 -2.74 -8.21 -3.39
CA TRP A 60 -2.43 -8.44 -1.98
C TRP A 60 -3.63 -9.03 -1.22
N SER A 61 -4.81 -8.43 -1.37
CA SER A 61 -6.01 -8.92 -0.67
C SER A 61 -6.36 -10.33 -1.11
N HIS A 62 -6.31 -10.61 -2.40
CA HIS A 62 -6.57 -11.95 -2.94
C HIS A 62 -5.55 -12.97 -2.42
N SER A 63 -4.27 -12.61 -2.44
CA SER A 63 -3.18 -13.49 -1.99
C SER A 63 -3.28 -13.80 -0.49
N LEU A 64 -3.64 -12.81 0.32
CA LEU A 64 -3.84 -13.01 1.75
C LEU A 64 -4.97 -14.01 2.02
N ARG A 65 -6.07 -13.90 1.28
CA ARG A 65 -7.17 -14.87 1.38
C ARG A 65 -6.72 -16.27 1.00
N LEU A 66 -5.97 -16.40 -0.10
CA LEU A 66 -5.43 -17.70 -0.54
C LEU A 66 -4.49 -18.31 0.51
N ALA A 67 -3.77 -17.48 1.23
CA ALA A 67 -2.87 -17.91 2.31
C ALA A 67 -3.59 -18.21 3.63
N GLY A 68 -4.90 -18.01 3.68
CA GLY A 68 -5.68 -18.26 4.91
C GLY A 68 -5.67 -17.09 5.89
N TRP A 69 -5.26 -15.89 5.47
CA TRP A 69 -5.30 -14.70 6.33
C TRP A 69 -6.73 -14.17 6.39
N PRO A 70 -7.38 -14.16 7.55
CA PRO A 70 -8.77 -13.71 7.65
C PRO A 70 -8.93 -12.22 7.34
N ASP A 71 -10.09 -11.85 6.78
CA ASP A 71 -10.39 -10.45 6.46
C ASP A 71 -10.41 -9.55 7.72
N ASP A 72 -10.69 -10.13 8.88
CA ASP A 72 -10.75 -9.41 10.16
C ASP A 72 -9.41 -9.40 10.91
N LYS A 73 -8.35 -9.95 10.33
CA LYS A 73 -7.01 -9.90 10.93
C LYS A 73 -6.25 -8.69 10.41
N PRO A 74 -5.76 -7.81 11.29
CA PRO A 74 -5.10 -6.57 10.87
C PRO A 74 -3.87 -6.80 10.02
N VAL A 75 -3.77 -6.03 8.93
CA VAL A 75 -2.60 -6.01 8.05
C VAL A 75 -2.63 -4.76 7.18
N TRP A 76 -1.45 -4.21 6.92
CA TRP A 76 -1.26 -3.16 5.92
C TRP A 76 -0.37 -3.71 4.81
N THR A 77 -0.68 -3.36 3.57
CA THR A 77 0.15 -3.71 2.42
C THR A 77 0.43 -2.47 1.58
N GLY A 78 1.56 -2.45 0.91
CA GLY A 78 1.88 -1.36 0.02
C GLY A 78 3.00 -1.71 -0.93
N SER A 79 2.65 -1.86 -2.21
CA SER A 79 3.64 -2.05 -3.28
C SER A 79 3.95 -0.69 -3.88
N CYS A 80 4.83 0.07 -3.21
CA CYS A 80 5.16 1.43 -3.64
C CYS A 80 5.61 1.43 -5.09
N PRO A 81 5.17 2.43 -5.88
CA PRO A 81 5.65 2.54 -7.26
C PRO A 81 7.17 2.58 -7.32
N CYS A 82 7.73 1.78 -8.22
CA CYS A 82 9.17 1.60 -8.35
C CYS A 82 9.81 2.48 -9.43
N GLN A 83 9.04 3.30 -10.11
CA GLN A 83 9.52 4.05 -11.27
C GLN A 83 10.73 4.95 -10.99
N PRO A 84 10.83 5.64 -9.83
CA PRO A 84 12.03 6.42 -9.53
C PRO A 84 13.31 5.58 -9.38
N PHE A 85 13.16 4.27 -9.13
CA PHE A 85 14.26 3.36 -8.81
C PHE A 85 14.38 2.20 -9.80
N SER A 86 13.49 2.11 -10.82
CA SER A 86 13.53 1.06 -11.82
C SER A 86 14.46 1.43 -12.98
N ALA A 87 14.86 0.43 -13.78
CA ALA A 87 15.66 0.67 -14.97
C ALA A 87 14.93 1.50 -16.04
N ALA A 88 13.60 1.50 -16.02
CA ALA A 88 12.77 2.30 -16.93
C ALA A 88 12.58 3.74 -16.47
N GLY A 89 12.98 4.06 -15.24
CA GLY A 89 12.89 5.40 -14.68
C GLY A 89 14.06 6.29 -15.12
N LYS A 90 13.98 7.57 -14.77
CA LYS A 90 14.99 8.56 -15.13
C LYS A 90 16.21 8.57 -14.19
N GLY A 91 16.22 7.73 -13.17
CA GLY A 91 17.33 7.67 -12.22
C GLY A 91 17.37 8.77 -11.18
N ASP A 92 16.33 9.58 -11.06
CA ASP A 92 16.28 10.69 -10.10
C ASP A 92 16.08 10.22 -8.65
N GLY A 93 15.65 8.97 -8.44
CA GLY A 93 15.51 8.38 -7.12
C GLY A 93 14.65 9.21 -6.17
N PHE A 94 15.24 9.64 -5.05
CA PHE A 94 14.53 10.39 -4.01
C PHE A 94 14.09 11.79 -4.43
N ALA A 95 14.67 12.36 -5.49
CA ALA A 95 14.27 13.66 -6.01
C ALA A 95 13.06 13.58 -6.94
N ASP A 96 12.64 12.38 -7.35
CA ASP A 96 11.49 12.18 -8.23
C ASP A 96 10.18 12.41 -7.45
N GLU A 97 9.28 13.20 -8.03
CA GLU A 97 7.97 13.49 -7.41
C GLU A 97 7.12 12.23 -7.22
N ARG A 98 7.44 11.13 -7.93
CA ARG A 98 6.78 9.83 -7.77
C ARG A 98 7.34 9.02 -6.59
N HIS A 99 8.27 9.58 -5.83
CA HIS A 99 8.79 8.96 -4.63
C HIS A 99 7.76 9.12 -3.51
N LEU A 100 6.94 8.09 -3.31
CA LEU A 100 5.78 8.15 -2.43
C LEU A 100 6.00 7.49 -1.07
N TRP A 101 7.17 6.90 -0.84
CA TRP A 101 7.46 6.25 0.43
C TRP A 101 7.28 7.18 1.65
N PRO A 102 7.73 8.45 1.64
CA PRO A 102 7.54 9.31 2.80
C PRO A 102 6.08 9.47 3.21
N HIS A 103 5.17 9.51 2.26
CA HIS A 103 3.73 9.63 2.53
C HIS A 103 3.17 8.34 3.16
N PHE A 104 3.58 7.18 2.65
CA PHE A 104 3.21 5.90 3.23
C PHE A 104 3.80 5.74 4.63
N PHE A 105 5.06 6.08 4.79
CA PHE A 105 5.74 6.03 6.10
C PHE A 105 5.04 6.91 7.13
N HIS A 106 4.62 8.11 6.74
CA HIS A 106 3.86 8.99 7.64
C HIS A 106 2.60 8.29 8.18
N LEU A 107 1.83 7.66 7.31
CA LEU A 107 0.63 6.93 7.72
C LEU A 107 0.97 5.76 8.65
N ILE A 108 2.02 5.02 8.35
CA ILE A 108 2.50 3.92 9.21
C ILE A 108 2.88 4.47 10.58
N SER A 109 3.62 5.58 10.64
CA SER A 109 4.08 6.17 11.90
C SER A 109 2.94 6.64 12.79
N GLU A 110 1.88 7.17 12.19
CA GLU A 110 0.72 7.68 12.91
C GLU A 110 -0.23 6.58 13.38
N ARG A 111 -0.42 5.52 12.58
CA ARG A 111 -1.38 4.45 12.88
C ARG A 111 -0.76 3.20 13.47
N ARG A 112 0.53 2.98 13.28
CA ARG A 112 1.34 1.87 13.82
C ARG A 112 0.69 0.49 13.65
N PRO A 113 0.44 0.05 12.40
CA PRO A 113 -0.11 -1.28 12.16
C PRO A 113 0.83 -2.38 12.66
N GLN A 114 0.27 -3.52 13.08
CA GLN A 114 1.08 -4.64 13.57
C GLN A 114 1.92 -5.30 12.47
N HIS A 115 1.37 -5.38 11.27
CA HIS A 115 2.02 -6.03 10.14
C HIS A 115 1.95 -5.15 8.92
N VAL A 116 3.09 -4.96 8.28
CA VAL A 116 3.19 -4.23 7.01
C VAL A 116 3.93 -5.12 6.02
N PHE A 117 3.31 -5.39 4.88
CA PHE A 117 3.95 -6.10 3.77
C PHE A 117 4.15 -5.15 2.61
N GLY A 118 5.29 -5.26 1.96
CA GLY A 118 5.59 -4.47 0.79
C GLY A 118 6.46 -5.25 -0.18
N GLU A 119 6.54 -4.76 -1.40
CA GLU A 119 7.43 -5.32 -2.41
C GLU A 119 8.02 -4.21 -3.25
N GLN A 120 9.13 -4.50 -3.89
CA GLN A 120 9.81 -3.60 -4.80
C GLN A 120 10.51 -4.41 -5.88
N VAL A 121 10.74 -3.78 -7.04
CA VAL A 121 11.50 -4.44 -8.10
C VAL A 121 12.94 -4.69 -7.68
N ALA A 122 13.51 -5.81 -8.12
CA ALA A 122 14.91 -6.15 -7.89
C ALA A 122 15.77 -5.38 -8.88
N SER A 123 16.40 -4.29 -8.44
CA SER A 123 17.34 -3.51 -9.24
C SER A 123 18.37 -2.86 -8.32
N GLY A 124 19.52 -2.45 -8.87
CA GLY A 124 20.54 -1.75 -8.09
C GLY A 124 20.03 -0.45 -7.47
N ASN A 125 19.16 0.28 -8.18
CA ASN A 125 18.57 1.51 -7.66
C ASN A 125 17.58 1.23 -6.54
N ALA A 126 16.86 0.11 -6.58
CA ALA A 126 15.91 -0.26 -5.55
C ALA A 126 16.60 -0.57 -4.20
N ASN A 127 17.86 -0.98 -4.20
CA ASN A 127 18.59 -1.23 -2.95
C ASN A 127 18.67 0.02 -2.08
N THR A 128 18.87 1.20 -2.68
CA THR A 128 18.86 2.47 -1.95
C THR A 128 17.50 2.74 -1.31
N TRP A 129 16.43 2.41 -2.02
CA TRP A 129 15.07 2.53 -1.50
C TRP A 129 14.85 1.58 -0.31
N PHE A 130 15.28 0.33 -0.41
CA PHE A 130 15.19 -0.63 0.70
C PHE A 130 15.96 -0.18 1.92
N ASP A 131 17.16 0.39 1.73
CA ASP A 131 17.97 0.89 2.84
C ASP A 131 17.23 2.01 3.60
N LEU A 132 16.56 2.92 2.88
CA LEU A 132 15.77 3.97 3.48
C LEU A 132 14.57 3.40 4.25
N VAL A 133 13.82 2.48 3.64
CA VAL A 133 12.65 1.85 4.25
C VAL A 133 13.06 1.12 5.52
N GLN A 134 14.13 0.36 5.46
CA GLN A 134 14.64 -0.38 6.62
C GLN A 134 15.01 0.57 7.75
N ALA A 135 15.78 1.62 7.46
CA ALA A 135 16.19 2.59 8.47
C ALA A 135 14.99 3.28 9.11
N ASP A 136 14.01 3.70 8.31
CA ASP A 136 12.82 4.37 8.81
C ASP A 136 11.99 3.46 9.72
N LEU A 137 11.78 2.21 9.32
CA LEU A 137 10.99 1.26 10.10
C LEU A 137 11.74 0.84 11.38
N GLU A 138 13.02 0.58 11.32
CA GLU A 138 13.83 0.26 12.50
C GLU A 138 13.82 1.40 13.51
N GLY A 139 13.83 2.63 13.05
CA GLY A 139 13.70 3.81 13.92
C GLY A 139 12.37 3.86 14.68
N MET A 140 11.35 3.13 14.20
CA MET A 140 10.05 2.97 14.86
C MET A 140 9.92 1.65 15.63
N GLU A 141 10.99 0.88 15.75
CA GLU A 141 10.99 -0.42 16.43
C GLU A 141 10.19 -1.52 15.70
N TYR A 142 10.15 -1.45 14.37
CA TYR A 142 9.60 -2.53 13.54
C TYR A 142 10.63 -3.61 13.26
#